data_d43b1adf3cec8982d6910caba2965ed7
#
_entry.id   d43b1adf3cec8982d6910caba2965ed7
#
_cell.length_a   1.000
_cell.length_b   1.000
_cell.length_c   1.000
_cell.angle_alpha   90.00
_cell.angle_beta   90.00
_cell.angle_gamma   90.00
#
_symmetry.space_group_name_H-M   'P 1'
#
loop_
_entity.id
_entity.type
_entity.pdbx_description
1 polymer ?
#
loop_
_entity_poly.entity_id
_entity_poly.type
_entity_poly.pdbx_seq_one_letter_code
_entity_poly.pdbx_strand_id
1 'polypeptide(L)'
;AILVNFPVAVVKLRYLMRFKRLPNLKNPHDLNEKILYQKLYTDTTLWSRLADKVLVRDYVKECGLESILTKLYAVWDKAADICFNDLPDAFMLKSNNGDGKGTNIAIFDKKRLSASDIKSLKDKAAGWLKQKNIGALSAEPHYNSIKPLVFAEELLPVPKGEKSIVDYKLCCFNGEPYAFLVISNRK
;
A
#
# COMPACT_ATOMS: atom_id res chain seq x y z
N ALA A 1 10.22 16.34 10.83
CA ALA A 1 11.35 16.72 9.97
C ALA A 1 12.66 16.00 10.34
N ILE A 2 13.03 15.92 11.62
CA ILE A 2 14.29 15.28 12.07
C ILE A 2 14.33 13.78 11.76
N LEU A 3 13.23 13.07 11.94
CA LEU A 3 13.15 11.61 11.73
C LEU A 3 13.31 11.17 10.27
N VAL A 4 12.96 12.03 9.31
CA VAL A 4 13.10 11.73 7.87
C VAL A 4 14.57 11.74 7.44
N ASN A 5 15.38 12.61 8.09
CA ASN A 5 16.80 12.78 7.76
C ASN A 5 17.71 11.73 8.44
N PHE A 6 17.19 10.95 9.40
CA PHE A 6 17.96 9.95 10.15
C PHE A 6 17.26 8.58 10.21
N PRO A 7 17.00 7.95 9.06
CA PRO A 7 16.26 6.69 9.02
C PRO A 7 16.93 5.58 9.85
N VAL A 8 18.26 5.54 9.88
CA VAL A 8 19.02 4.53 10.66
C VAL A 8 18.80 4.70 12.17
N ALA A 9 18.75 5.94 12.68
CA ALA A 9 18.52 6.20 14.11
C ALA A 9 17.08 5.78 14.50
N VAL A 10 16.10 6.11 13.67
CA VAL A 10 14.69 5.71 13.88
C VAL A 10 14.56 4.19 13.94
N VAL A 11 15.17 3.50 12.98
CA VAL A 11 15.17 2.03 12.91
C VAL A 11 15.79 1.42 14.17
N LYS A 12 16.97 1.89 14.58
CA LYS A 12 17.66 1.39 15.77
C LYS A 12 16.82 1.58 17.03
N LEU A 13 16.19 2.76 17.18
CA LEU A 13 15.33 3.04 18.33
C LEU A 13 14.08 2.12 18.35
N ARG A 14 13.39 1.98 17.22
CA ARG A 14 12.22 1.09 17.12
C ARG A 14 12.58 -0.37 17.36
N TYR A 15 13.71 -0.82 16.82
CA TYR A 15 14.20 -2.18 17.03
C TYR A 15 14.53 -2.42 18.50
N LEU A 16 15.23 -1.47 19.15
CA LEU A 16 15.52 -1.51 20.58
C LEU A 16 14.24 -1.59 21.43
N MET A 17 13.24 -0.76 21.11
CA MET A 17 11.96 -0.78 21.82
C MET A 17 11.24 -2.13 21.67
N ARG A 18 11.30 -2.75 20.49
CA ARG A 18 10.60 -4.00 20.18
C ARG A 18 11.34 -5.24 20.69
N PHE A 19 12.65 -5.30 20.48
CA PHE A 19 13.47 -6.51 20.72
C PHE A 19 14.39 -6.38 21.93
N LYS A 20 14.39 -5.22 22.63
CA LYS A 20 15.23 -4.91 23.79
C LYS A 20 16.74 -5.03 23.52
N ARG A 21 17.14 -4.98 22.27
CA ARG A 21 18.54 -4.94 21.79
C ARG A 21 18.66 -4.07 20.55
N LEU A 22 19.87 -3.61 20.26
CA LEU A 22 20.15 -2.90 19.00
C LEU A 22 20.29 -3.89 17.82
N PRO A 23 19.87 -3.52 16.60
CA PRO A 23 20.10 -4.36 15.43
C PRO A 23 21.57 -4.35 15.02
N ASN A 24 22.09 -5.48 14.61
CA ASN A 24 23.39 -5.57 13.95
C ASN A 24 23.25 -5.33 12.45
N LEU A 25 23.32 -4.06 12.05
CA LEU A 25 23.19 -3.68 10.64
C LEU A 25 24.50 -3.85 9.83
N LYS A 26 25.64 -4.13 10.48
CA LYS A 26 26.90 -4.42 9.76
C LYS A 26 27.00 -5.88 9.37
N ASN A 27 26.52 -6.77 10.22
CA ASN A 27 26.49 -8.21 9.98
C ASN A 27 25.14 -8.76 10.48
N PRO A 28 24.08 -8.66 9.67
CA PRO A 28 22.73 -9.06 10.10
C PRO A 28 22.61 -10.56 10.26
N HIS A 29 22.17 -11.00 11.46
CA HIS A 29 22.04 -12.41 11.83
C HIS A 29 20.62 -12.94 11.64
N ASP A 30 19.61 -12.15 11.98
CA ASP A 30 18.22 -12.58 11.87
C ASP A 30 17.49 -11.93 10.67
N LEU A 31 16.29 -12.43 10.37
CA LEU A 31 15.47 -11.96 9.26
C LEU A 31 15.15 -10.47 9.37
N ASN A 32 14.83 -9.97 10.57
CA ASN A 32 14.49 -8.56 10.74
C ASN A 32 15.69 -7.66 10.44
N GLU A 33 16.88 -8.04 10.92
CA GLU A 33 18.12 -7.32 10.65
C GLU A 33 18.47 -7.33 9.15
N LYS A 34 18.28 -8.48 8.46
CA LYS A 34 18.49 -8.61 7.01
C LYS A 34 17.52 -7.72 6.22
N ILE A 35 16.24 -7.69 6.58
CA ILE A 35 15.25 -6.80 5.95
C ILE A 35 15.62 -5.34 6.19
N LEU A 36 16.03 -4.97 7.40
CA LEU A 36 16.45 -3.60 7.71
C LEU A 36 17.71 -3.19 6.94
N TYR A 37 18.67 -4.11 6.81
CA TYR A 37 19.86 -3.88 5.99
C TYR A 37 19.49 -3.62 4.53
N GLN A 38 18.63 -4.44 3.94
CA GLN A 38 18.16 -4.25 2.57
C GLN A 38 17.45 -2.90 2.39
N LYS A 39 16.53 -2.53 3.28
CA LYS A 39 15.82 -1.25 3.24
C LYS A 39 16.74 -0.02 3.27
N LEU A 40 17.87 -0.11 3.97
CA LEU A 40 18.73 1.04 4.26
C LEU A 40 19.95 1.13 3.35
N TYR A 41 20.46 0.00 2.85
CA TYR A 41 21.79 -0.07 2.24
C TYR A 41 21.82 -0.71 0.86
N THR A 42 20.68 -1.14 0.31
CA THR A 42 20.61 -1.68 -1.04
C THR A 42 19.77 -0.78 -1.95
N ASP A 43 19.86 -1.01 -3.26
CA ASP A 43 19.00 -0.36 -4.22
C ASP A 43 17.56 -0.83 -4.05
N THR A 44 16.67 0.11 -3.75
CA THR A 44 15.23 -0.12 -3.55
C THR A 44 14.38 0.45 -4.69
N THR A 45 14.95 0.78 -5.82
CA THR A 45 14.25 1.39 -6.96
C THR A 45 13.10 0.51 -7.45
N LEU A 46 13.35 -0.80 -7.60
CA LEU A 46 12.31 -1.76 -7.96
C LEU A 46 11.21 -1.83 -6.90
N TRP A 47 11.55 -1.71 -5.62
CA TRP A 47 10.55 -1.75 -4.54
C TRP A 47 9.57 -0.59 -4.63
N SER A 48 10.01 0.61 -5.07
CA SER A 48 9.11 1.74 -5.30
C SER A 48 8.06 1.41 -6.36
N ARG A 49 8.45 0.77 -7.46
CA ARG A 49 7.54 0.32 -8.50
C ARG A 49 6.57 -0.75 -8.00
N LEU A 50 7.06 -1.72 -7.21
CA LEU A 50 6.24 -2.82 -6.70
C LEU A 50 5.31 -2.40 -5.55
N ALA A 51 5.68 -1.39 -4.77
CA ALA A 51 4.85 -0.84 -3.70
C ALA A 51 3.76 0.12 -4.21
N ASP A 52 3.96 0.73 -5.38
CA ASP A 52 2.96 1.55 -6.06
C ASP A 52 1.84 0.67 -6.63
N LYS A 53 0.63 0.78 -6.06
CA LYS A 53 -0.52 -0.07 -6.44
C LYS A 53 -1.04 0.15 -7.86
N VAL A 54 -0.60 1.23 -8.52
CA VAL A 54 -0.88 1.48 -9.94
C VAL A 54 0.25 0.91 -10.80
N LEU A 55 1.50 1.24 -10.51
CA LEU A 55 2.65 0.79 -11.32
C LEU A 55 2.93 -0.71 -11.21
N VAL A 56 2.63 -1.34 -10.06
CA VAL A 56 2.79 -2.80 -9.93
C VAL A 56 1.95 -3.58 -10.94
N ARG A 57 0.85 -2.99 -11.43
CA ARG A 57 -0.02 -3.63 -12.42
C ARG A 57 0.71 -3.86 -13.75
N ASP A 58 1.57 -2.93 -14.16
CA ASP A 58 2.38 -3.09 -15.37
C ASP A 58 3.43 -4.18 -15.19
N TYR A 59 4.04 -4.26 -14.00
CA TYR A 59 4.96 -5.36 -13.69
C TYR A 59 4.26 -6.74 -13.73
N VAL A 60 3.04 -6.84 -13.19
CA VAL A 60 2.25 -8.08 -13.23
C VAL A 60 1.92 -8.46 -14.69
N LYS A 61 1.60 -7.49 -15.55
CA LYS A 61 1.38 -7.71 -16.99
C LYS A 61 2.66 -8.18 -17.69
N GLU A 62 3.79 -7.57 -17.38
CA GLU A 62 5.11 -7.98 -17.91
C GLU A 62 5.44 -9.45 -17.54
N CYS A 63 4.95 -9.91 -16.39
CA CYS A 63 5.04 -11.31 -15.97
C CYS A 63 4.02 -12.25 -16.65
N GLY A 64 3.16 -11.76 -17.56
CA GLY A 64 2.11 -12.55 -18.21
C GLY A 64 0.93 -12.89 -17.31
N LEU A 65 0.75 -12.20 -16.19
CA LEU A 65 -0.24 -12.49 -15.16
C LEU A 65 -1.39 -11.47 -15.11
N GLU A 66 -1.69 -10.78 -16.21
CA GLU A 66 -2.73 -9.75 -16.25
C GLU A 66 -4.10 -10.24 -15.74
N SER A 67 -4.41 -11.52 -15.95
CA SER A 67 -5.69 -12.13 -15.57
C SER A 67 -5.96 -12.14 -14.06
N ILE A 68 -4.94 -11.98 -13.22
CA ILE A 68 -5.12 -11.92 -11.75
C ILE A 68 -5.40 -10.51 -11.24
N LEU A 69 -5.29 -9.49 -12.10
CA LEU A 69 -5.51 -8.10 -11.72
C LEU A 69 -7.02 -7.79 -11.64
N THR A 70 -7.42 -7.09 -10.58
CA THR A 70 -8.73 -6.46 -10.51
C THR A 70 -8.89 -5.45 -11.63
N LYS A 71 -10.11 -5.20 -12.10
CA LYS A 71 -10.36 -4.18 -13.12
C LYS A 71 -10.03 -2.79 -12.57
N LEU A 72 -9.14 -2.05 -13.24
CA LEU A 72 -8.84 -0.65 -12.96
C LEU A 72 -9.82 0.21 -13.77
N TYR A 73 -10.54 1.11 -13.10
CA TYR A 73 -11.52 1.98 -13.74
C TYR A 73 -10.93 3.34 -14.10
N ALA A 74 -10.20 3.97 -13.17
CA ALA A 74 -9.62 5.28 -13.37
C ALA A 74 -8.46 5.56 -12.42
N VAL A 75 -7.58 6.51 -12.81
CA VAL A 75 -6.45 7.00 -12.01
C VAL A 75 -6.43 8.52 -12.10
N TRP A 76 -6.19 9.20 -10.98
CA TRP A 76 -6.15 10.67 -10.89
C TRP A 76 -4.95 11.15 -10.09
N ASP A 77 -4.36 12.24 -10.51
CA ASP A 77 -3.35 13.00 -9.77
C ASP A 77 -3.91 14.28 -9.13
N LYS A 78 -5.19 14.58 -9.38
CA LYS A 78 -5.93 15.69 -8.75
C LYS A 78 -7.29 15.22 -8.26
N ALA A 79 -7.62 15.54 -7.01
CA ALA A 79 -8.90 15.17 -6.42
C ALA A 79 -10.09 15.87 -7.09
N ALA A 80 -9.89 17.05 -7.69
CA ALA A 80 -10.92 17.77 -8.43
C ALA A 80 -11.40 16.98 -9.66
N ASP A 81 -10.49 16.23 -10.31
CA ASP A 81 -10.75 15.52 -11.55
C ASP A 81 -11.48 14.19 -11.34
N ILE A 82 -11.70 13.77 -10.08
CA ILE A 82 -12.45 12.56 -9.76
C ILE A 82 -13.90 12.71 -10.22
N CYS A 83 -14.26 11.97 -11.29
CA CYS A 83 -15.60 11.91 -11.84
C CYS A 83 -16.30 10.64 -11.39
N PHE A 84 -17.20 10.73 -10.40
CA PHE A 84 -17.92 9.56 -9.90
C PHE A 84 -18.95 9.03 -10.92
N ASN A 85 -19.44 9.87 -11.83
CA ASN A 85 -20.42 9.45 -12.84
C ASN A 85 -19.89 8.36 -13.76
N ASP A 86 -18.60 8.39 -14.08
CA ASP A 86 -17.94 7.46 -15.01
C ASP A 86 -17.58 6.11 -14.33
N LEU A 87 -17.78 6.01 -13.02
CA LEU A 87 -17.50 4.79 -12.26
C LEU A 87 -18.72 3.87 -12.18
N PRO A 88 -18.54 2.56 -11.98
CA PRO A 88 -19.65 1.63 -11.71
C PRO A 88 -20.36 1.96 -10.39
N ASP A 89 -21.48 1.29 -10.13
CA ASP A 89 -22.24 1.52 -8.88
C ASP A 89 -21.43 1.12 -7.64
N ALA A 90 -20.63 0.07 -7.74
CA ALA A 90 -19.75 -0.39 -6.66
C ALA A 90 -18.28 -0.39 -7.10
N PHE A 91 -17.41 0.17 -6.28
CA PHE A 91 -15.97 0.23 -6.54
C PHE A 91 -15.16 0.48 -5.26
N MET A 92 -13.85 0.26 -5.34
CA MET A 92 -12.91 0.61 -4.28
C MET A 92 -12.12 1.86 -4.70
N LEU A 93 -12.15 2.92 -3.88
CA LEU A 93 -11.31 4.11 -4.05
C LEU A 93 -10.08 3.99 -3.17
N LYS A 94 -8.88 4.16 -3.73
CA LYS A 94 -7.60 3.91 -3.04
C LYS A 94 -6.55 4.97 -3.35
N SER A 95 -5.62 5.14 -2.40
CA SER A 95 -4.31 5.75 -2.65
C SER A 95 -3.33 4.68 -3.16
N ASN A 96 -2.51 5.01 -4.17
CA ASN A 96 -1.51 4.07 -4.72
C ASN A 96 -0.36 3.77 -3.74
N ASN A 97 -0.02 4.73 -2.87
CA ASN A 97 1.08 4.65 -1.91
C ASN A 97 0.61 4.44 -0.46
N GLY A 98 -0.67 4.16 -0.24
CA GLY A 98 -1.20 3.93 1.10
C GLY A 98 -0.68 2.64 1.75
N ASP A 99 -0.34 2.73 3.04
CA ASP A 99 0.24 1.65 3.85
C ASP A 99 -0.76 0.98 4.80
N GLY A 100 -2.04 1.33 4.75
CA GLY A 100 -3.02 0.72 5.63
C GLY A 100 -4.33 1.49 5.82
N LYS A 101 -4.80 1.57 7.07
CA LYS A 101 -6.12 2.12 7.43
C LYS A 101 -6.28 3.58 6.98
N GLY A 102 -7.40 3.85 6.32
CA GLY A 102 -7.78 5.21 5.90
C GLY A 102 -7.29 5.61 4.51
N THR A 103 -6.56 4.74 3.80
CA THR A 103 -6.09 4.99 2.42
C THR A 103 -6.86 4.19 1.36
N ASN A 104 -7.96 3.57 1.77
CA ASN A 104 -8.91 2.86 0.92
C ASN A 104 -10.34 3.04 1.43
N ILE A 105 -11.29 3.14 0.53
CA ILE A 105 -12.72 3.32 0.84
C ILE A 105 -13.53 2.45 -0.12
N ALA A 106 -14.34 1.53 0.41
CA ALA A 106 -15.29 0.76 -0.37
C ALA A 106 -16.57 1.58 -0.59
N ILE A 107 -16.99 1.71 -1.83
CA ILE A 107 -18.26 2.27 -2.24
C ILE A 107 -19.12 1.09 -2.73
N PHE A 108 -20.15 0.74 -1.99
CA PHE A 108 -21.03 -0.38 -2.29
C PHE A 108 -22.19 0.00 -3.21
N ASP A 109 -22.60 1.24 -3.19
CA ASP A 109 -23.68 1.79 -4.04
C ASP A 109 -23.47 3.31 -4.22
N LYS A 110 -22.93 3.69 -5.36
CA LYS A 110 -22.68 5.09 -5.73
C LYS A 110 -23.95 5.94 -5.73
N LYS A 111 -25.10 5.35 -6.05
CA LYS A 111 -26.39 6.05 -6.16
C LYS A 111 -26.90 6.58 -4.80
N ARG A 112 -26.37 6.03 -3.70
CA ARG A 112 -26.66 6.46 -2.34
C ARG A 112 -25.79 7.61 -1.84
N LEU A 113 -24.76 7.99 -2.60
CA LEU A 113 -23.87 9.08 -2.21
C LEU A 113 -24.59 10.43 -2.39
N SER A 114 -24.71 11.18 -1.30
CA SER A 114 -25.14 12.56 -1.32
C SER A 114 -24.02 13.48 -1.86
N ALA A 115 -24.36 14.71 -2.19
CA ALA A 115 -23.37 15.72 -2.58
C ALA A 115 -22.31 15.96 -1.46
N SER A 116 -22.71 15.87 -0.19
CA SER A 116 -21.81 15.98 0.95
C SER A 116 -20.86 14.78 1.05
N ASP A 117 -21.34 13.55 0.74
CA ASP A 117 -20.48 12.36 0.72
C ASP A 117 -19.44 12.46 -0.38
N ILE A 118 -19.84 12.85 -1.58
CA ILE A 118 -18.94 13.08 -2.72
C ILE A 118 -17.87 14.12 -2.36
N LYS A 119 -18.26 15.23 -1.75
CA LYS A 119 -17.32 16.25 -1.27
C LYS A 119 -16.34 15.66 -0.26
N SER A 120 -16.82 14.93 0.74
CA SER A 120 -15.99 14.28 1.76
C SER A 120 -14.99 13.28 1.15
N LEU A 121 -15.40 12.49 0.16
CA LEU A 121 -14.54 11.58 -0.57
C LEU A 121 -13.43 12.32 -1.35
N LYS A 122 -13.78 13.41 -2.03
CA LYS A 122 -12.79 14.27 -2.71
C LYS A 122 -11.82 14.93 -1.72
N ASP A 123 -12.29 15.39 -0.57
CA ASP A 123 -11.44 15.99 0.47
C ASP A 123 -10.45 14.95 1.04
N LYS A 124 -10.90 13.70 1.28
CA LYS A 124 -10.03 12.59 1.66
C LYS A 124 -8.98 12.27 0.58
N ALA A 125 -9.41 12.17 -0.67
CA ALA A 125 -8.52 11.94 -1.80
C ALA A 125 -7.47 13.06 -1.94
N ALA A 126 -7.86 14.32 -1.76
CA ALA A 126 -6.94 15.45 -1.71
C ALA A 126 -5.91 15.33 -0.56
N GLY A 127 -6.34 14.80 0.58
CA GLY A 127 -5.46 14.48 1.69
C GLY A 127 -4.42 13.41 1.32
N TRP A 128 -4.83 12.33 0.65
CA TRP A 128 -3.93 11.27 0.18
C TRP A 128 -2.89 11.78 -0.82
N LEU A 129 -3.30 12.63 -1.77
CA LEU A 129 -2.41 13.22 -2.77
C LEU A 129 -1.34 14.17 -2.17
N LYS A 130 -1.61 14.70 -0.96
CA LYS A 130 -0.67 15.57 -0.24
C LYS A 130 0.28 14.81 0.69
N GLN A 131 0.09 13.50 0.89
CA GLN A 131 0.93 12.70 1.77
C GLN A 131 2.38 12.69 1.29
N LYS A 132 3.29 12.97 2.23
CA LYS A 132 4.74 12.95 2.02
C LYS A 132 5.39 12.09 3.09
N ASN A 133 6.54 11.49 2.75
CA ASN A 133 7.37 10.75 3.71
C ASN A 133 6.63 9.60 4.41
N ILE A 134 5.75 8.90 3.69
CA ILE A 134 4.92 7.82 4.23
C ILE A 134 5.79 6.73 4.88
N GLY A 135 6.89 6.35 4.23
CA GLY A 135 7.82 5.33 4.73
C GLY A 135 8.82 5.80 5.82
N ALA A 136 8.77 7.07 6.25
CA ALA A 136 9.81 7.62 7.13
C ALA A 136 9.89 6.93 8.49
N LEU A 137 8.74 6.64 9.11
CA LEU A 137 8.69 5.99 10.43
C LEU A 137 8.97 4.49 10.38
N SER A 138 8.69 3.82 9.26
CA SER A 138 8.94 2.39 9.06
C SER A 138 10.30 2.11 8.42
N ALA A 139 11.07 3.16 8.13
CA ALA A 139 12.31 3.10 7.35
C ALA A 139 12.10 2.39 6.00
N GLU A 140 11.13 2.85 5.26
CA GLU A 140 10.77 2.36 3.94
C GLU A 140 10.99 3.46 2.90
N PRO A 141 12.27 3.79 2.57
CA PRO A 141 12.62 4.94 1.74
C PRO A 141 12.04 4.85 0.32
N HIS A 142 11.77 3.65 -0.17
CA HIS A 142 11.16 3.41 -1.48
C HIS A 142 9.78 4.07 -1.64
N TYR A 143 9.02 4.29 -0.56
CA TYR A 143 7.76 5.05 -0.63
C TYR A 143 7.95 6.52 -0.97
N ASN A 144 9.11 7.11 -0.71
CA ASN A 144 9.38 8.53 -0.99
C ASN A 144 9.47 8.83 -2.50
N SER A 145 9.75 7.81 -3.31
CA SER A 145 9.86 7.93 -4.77
C SER A 145 8.53 7.68 -5.48
N ILE A 146 7.47 7.30 -4.76
CA ILE A 146 6.15 7.05 -5.33
C ILE A 146 5.41 8.38 -5.49
N LYS A 147 5.07 8.76 -6.72
CA LYS A 147 4.18 9.90 -6.99
C LYS A 147 2.78 9.55 -6.44
N PRO A 148 2.21 10.36 -5.52
CA PRO A 148 0.88 10.10 -5.00
C PRO A 148 -0.19 10.16 -6.10
N LEU A 149 -1.00 9.10 -6.17
CA LEU A 149 -2.15 8.99 -7.06
C LEU A 149 -3.35 8.46 -6.29
N VAL A 150 -4.54 8.78 -6.77
CA VAL A 150 -5.79 8.14 -6.36
C VAL A 150 -6.32 7.31 -7.51
N PHE A 151 -6.84 6.14 -7.25
CA PHE A 151 -7.40 5.29 -8.28
C PHE A 151 -8.67 4.60 -7.82
N ALA A 152 -9.51 4.22 -8.79
CA ALA A 152 -10.68 3.39 -8.57
C ALA A 152 -10.49 2.04 -9.26
N GLU A 153 -10.77 0.97 -8.52
CA GLU A 153 -10.72 -0.38 -9.03
C GLU A 153 -11.94 -1.20 -8.60
N GLU A 154 -12.07 -2.37 -9.15
CA GLU A 154 -13.13 -3.31 -8.85
C GLU A 154 -13.22 -3.61 -7.35
N LEU A 155 -14.44 -3.51 -6.82
CA LEU A 155 -14.75 -3.96 -5.47
C LEU A 155 -14.97 -5.47 -5.49
N LEU A 156 -14.03 -6.22 -4.94
CA LEU A 156 -14.15 -7.67 -4.86
C LEU A 156 -15.31 -8.06 -3.93
N PRO A 157 -16.15 -9.01 -4.34
CA PRO A 157 -17.25 -9.49 -3.51
C PRO A 157 -16.71 -10.23 -2.27
N VAL A 158 -17.35 -10.03 -1.14
CA VAL A 158 -17.11 -10.86 0.04
C VAL A 158 -17.82 -12.20 -0.17
N PRO A 159 -17.15 -13.35 0.00
CA PRO A 159 -17.78 -14.65 -0.15
C PRO A 159 -19.00 -14.81 0.78
N LYS A 160 -20.01 -15.53 0.31
CA LYS A 160 -21.24 -15.76 1.09
C LYS A 160 -20.92 -16.45 2.41
N GLY A 161 -21.36 -15.85 3.52
CA GLY A 161 -21.10 -16.35 4.88
C GLY A 161 -19.85 -15.80 5.55
N GLU A 162 -18.98 -15.11 4.80
CA GLU A 162 -17.79 -14.46 5.34
C GLU A 162 -18.05 -13.01 5.74
N LYS A 163 -17.27 -12.49 6.69
CA LYS A 163 -17.34 -11.08 7.14
C LYS A 163 -16.42 -10.16 6.35
N SER A 164 -15.42 -10.72 5.70
CA SER A 164 -14.44 -9.98 4.88
C SER A 164 -13.83 -10.91 3.83
N ILE A 165 -13.17 -10.33 2.82
CA ILE A 165 -12.28 -11.09 1.93
C ILE A 165 -11.16 -11.73 2.75
N VAL A 166 -10.77 -12.96 2.37
CA VAL A 166 -9.59 -13.62 2.90
C VAL A 166 -8.34 -13.03 2.25
N ASP A 167 -7.36 -12.63 3.06
CA ASP A 167 -6.08 -12.10 2.60
C ASP A 167 -5.01 -13.20 2.70
N TYR A 168 -4.42 -13.56 1.57
CA TYR A 168 -3.33 -14.54 1.49
C TYR A 168 -2.01 -13.80 1.27
N LYS A 169 -1.06 -13.96 2.17
CA LYS A 169 0.29 -13.42 2.04
C LYS A 169 1.27 -14.56 1.83
N LEU A 170 1.83 -14.63 0.64
CA LEU A 170 2.85 -15.61 0.31
C LEU A 170 4.23 -15.04 0.68
N CYS A 171 4.91 -15.72 1.58
CA CYS A 171 6.29 -15.41 1.93
C CYS A 171 7.22 -16.19 0.99
N CYS A 172 8.06 -15.46 0.24
CA CYS A 172 9.03 -16.04 -0.69
C CYS A 172 10.45 -15.71 -0.25
N PHE A 173 11.38 -16.65 -0.46
CA PHE A 173 12.82 -16.45 -0.28
C PHE A 173 13.54 -16.84 -1.56
N ASN A 174 14.33 -15.92 -2.15
CA ASN A 174 15.01 -16.11 -3.43
C ASN A 174 14.07 -16.55 -4.57
N GLY A 175 12.85 -16.06 -4.60
CA GLY A 175 11.84 -16.43 -5.60
C GLY A 175 11.04 -17.69 -5.27
N GLU A 176 11.46 -18.49 -4.29
CA GLU A 176 10.79 -19.72 -3.91
C GLU A 176 9.74 -19.49 -2.84
N PRO A 177 8.50 -19.98 -3.00
CA PRO A 177 7.46 -19.89 -2.00
C PRO A 177 7.80 -20.74 -0.78
N TYR A 178 7.68 -20.15 0.42
CA TYR A 178 8.04 -20.80 1.68
C TYR A 178 6.84 -21.02 2.60
N ALA A 179 6.00 -20.00 2.79
CA ALA A 179 4.88 -20.05 3.72
C ALA A 179 3.75 -19.12 3.30
N PHE A 180 2.53 -19.48 3.69
CA PHE A 180 1.36 -18.62 3.59
C PHE A 180 0.95 -18.09 4.96
N LEU A 181 0.67 -16.79 5.04
CA LEU A 181 -0.10 -16.20 6.11
C LEU A 181 -1.52 -15.95 5.59
N VAL A 182 -2.49 -16.63 6.19
CA VAL A 182 -3.91 -16.47 5.84
C VAL A 182 -4.58 -15.61 6.89
N ILE A 183 -5.22 -14.52 6.48
CA ILE A 183 -5.92 -13.61 7.37
C ILE A 183 -7.39 -13.57 6.95
N SER A 184 -8.26 -14.07 7.81
CA SER A 184 -9.71 -14.05 7.62
C SER A 184 -10.40 -13.21 8.69
N ASN A 185 -11.67 -12.86 8.45
CA ASN A 185 -12.53 -12.16 9.41
C ASN A 185 -11.92 -10.84 9.96
N ARG A 186 -11.27 -10.06 9.10
CA ARG A 186 -10.77 -8.72 9.49
C ARG A 186 -11.92 -7.85 9.99
N LYS A 187 -11.72 -7.26 11.19
CA LYS A 187 -12.60 -6.24 11.77
C LYS A 187 -12.20 -4.85 11.30
#